data_9763bc0af7018f2b3c1ef1bb4a9603e1
#
_entry.id   9763bc0af7018f2b3c1ef1bb4a9603e1
#
_cell.length_a   1.000
_cell.length_b   1.000
_cell.length_c   1.000
_cell.angle_alpha   90.00
_cell.angle_beta   90.00
_cell.angle_gamma   90.00
#
_symmetry.space_group_name_H-M   'P 1'
#
loop_
_entity.id
_entity.type
_entity.pdbx_description
1 polymer ?
#
loop_
_entity_poly.entity_id
_entity_poly.type
_entity_poly.pdbx_seq_one_letter_code
_entity_poly.pdbx_strand_id
1 'polypeptide(L)'
;QRAGMFVAGTAQGPKSIPDSIAQAKAAAARAMSMLSTGFAMTPAQVASSDLELCVACGVCETACPQGAVRLTAGAGAHSVVDPSICRGCGICAAECPTGAMQLGGFSDAELIAEATAS
;
A
#
# COMPACT_ATOMS: atom_id res chain seq x y z
N GLN A 1 3.02 12.02 0.63
CA GLN A 1 4.29 11.47 1.15
C GLN A 1 4.05 10.02 1.51
N ARG A 2 4.88 9.12 1.02
CA ARG A 2 4.84 7.71 1.45
C ARG A 2 5.39 7.58 2.86
N ALA A 3 4.87 6.62 3.62
CA ALA A 3 5.40 6.30 4.94
C ALA A 3 6.90 5.98 4.85
N GLY A 4 7.72 6.58 5.72
CA GLY A 4 9.17 6.43 5.72
C GLY A 4 9.93 7.36 4.76
N MET A 5 9.24 8.20 3.97
CA MET A 5 9.86 9.19 3.09
C MET A 5 9.61 10.60 3.62
N PHE A 6 10.67 11.29 3.98
CA PHE A 6 10.62 12.66 4.50
C PHE A 6 11.31 13.60 3.51
N VAL A 7 10.59 14.62 3.06
CA VAL A 7 11.09 15.60 2.09
C VAL A 7 11.33 16.93 2.82
N ALA A 8 12.47 17.56 2.57
CA ALA A 8 12.86 18.82 3.18
C ALA A 8 13.57 19.73 2.17
N GLY A 9 13.60 21.05 2.46
CA GLY A 9 14.30 22.03 1.66
C GLY A 9 13.67 22.30 0.30
N THR A 10 14.48 22.60 -0.69
CA THR A 10 14.07 23.01 -2.05
C THR A 10 13.32 21.91 -2.83
N ALA A 11 13.41 20.66 -2.39
CA ALA A 11 12.60 19.57 -2.93
C ALA A 11 11.08 19.73 -2.69
N GLN A 12 10.69 20.57 -1.73
CA GLN A 12 9.28 20.94 -1.50
C GLN A 12 8.86 22.23 -2.24
N GLY A 13 9.80 22.98 -2.77
CA GLY A 13 9.60 24.26 -3.41
C GLY A 13 10.65 25.30 -2.99
N PRO A 14 10.64 26.51 -3.58
CA PRO A 14 11.59 27.57 -3.26
C PRO A 14 11.52 27.95 -1.77
N LYS A 15 12.68 27.94 -1.08
CA LYS A 15 12.78 28.22 0.36
C LYS A 15 14.08 28.93 0.70
N SER A 16 14.04 29.69 1.80
CA SER A 16 15.23 30.30 2.37
C SER A 16 16.16 29.24 3.03
N ILE A 17 17.41 29.59 3.24
CA ILE A 17 18.37 28.71 3.92
C ILE A 17 17.93 28.37 5.36
N PRO A 18 17.48 29.35 6.19
CA PRO A 18 16.96 29.07 7.53
C PRO A 18 15.78 28.08 7.52
N ASP A 19 14.83 28.26 6.58
CA ASP A 19 13.66 27.38 6.44
C ASP A 19 14.08 25.96 6.05
N SER A 20 15.04 25.82 5.15
CA SER A 20 15.58 24.53 4.73
C SER A 20 16.23 23.78 5.90
N ILE A 21 16.96 24.48 6.76
CA ILE A 21 17.58 23.92 7.97
C ILE A 21 16.50 23.49 8.97
N ALA A 22 15.49 24.32 9.20
CA ALA A 22 14.38 23.99 10.10
C ALA A 22 13.61 22.74 9.62
N GLN A 23 13.35 22.64 8.33
CA GLN A 23 12.69 21.48 7.73
C GLN A 23 13.56 20.21 7.78
N ALA A 24 14.86 20.33 7.56
CA ALA A 24 15.78 19.20 7.70
C ALA A 24 15.77 18.65 9.13
N LYS A 25 15.80 19.51 10.14
CA LYS A 25 15.67 19.12 11.55
C LYS A 25 14.32 18.42 11.84
N ALA A 26 13.24 18.97 11.32
CA ALA A 26 11.91 18.37 11.49
C ALA A 26 11.80 17.01 10.79
N ALA A 27 12.37 16.85 9.60
CA ALA A 27 12.42 15.58 8.88
C ALA A 27 13.26 14.53 9.65
N ALA A 28 14.41 14.93 10.18
CA ALA A 28 15.25 14.07 11.01
C ALA A 28 14.54 13.62 12.30
N ALA A 29 13.87 14.54 12.99
CA ALA A 29 13.11 14.21 14.21
C ALA A 29 11.98 13.21 13.94
N ARG A 30 11.25 13.37 12.83
CA ARG A 30 10.20 12.41 12.41
C ARG A 30 10.79 11.04 12.08
N ALA A 31 11.93 10.99 11.37
CA ALA A 31 12.61 9.76 11.06
C ALA A 31 13.08 9.05 12.35
N MET A 32 13.66 9.77 13.28
CA MET A 32 14.06 9.25 14.58
C MET A 32 12.88 8.71 15.38
N SER A 33 11.77 9.43 15.42
CA SER A 33 10.54 8.98 16.08
C SER A 33 10.04 7.65 15.49
N MET A 34 10.07 7.51 14.17
CA MET A 34 9.69 6.27 13.50
C MET A 34 10.63 5.10 13.81
N LEU A 35 11.93 5.37 13.83
CA LEU A 35 12.94 4.35 14.13
C LEU A 35 12.92 3.93 15.61
N SER A 36 12.60 4.85 16.52
CA SER A 36 12.54 4.55 17.96
C SER A 36 11.36 3.67 18.35
N THR A 37 10.27 3.68 17.59
CA THR A 37 9.12 2.79 17.84
C THR A 37 9.38 1.33 17.42
N GLY A 38 10.40 1.08 16.60
CA GLY A 38 10.75 -0.25 16.12
C GLY A 38 9.72 -0.88 15.17
N PHE A 39 8.64 -0.17 14.85
CA PHE A 39 7.58 -0.61 13.97
C PHE A 39 7.38 0.39 12.83
N ALA A 40 7.47 -0.10 11.60
CA ALA A 40 6.99 0.64 10.44
C ALA A 40 5.49 0.30 10.28
N MET A 41 4.63 1.29 10.46
CA MET A 41 3.22 1.13 10.09
C MET A 41 3.14 0.99 8.58
N THR A 42 2.83 -0.21 8.11
CA THR A 42 2.54 -0.43 6.69
C THR A 42 1.25 0.33 6.35
N PRO A 43 1.21 1.10 5.26
CA PRO A 43 -0.04 1.75 4.84
C PRO A 43 -1.17 0.72 4.74
N ALA A 44 -2.37 1.10 5.14
CA ALA A 44 -3.56 0.26 5.06
C ALA A 44 -3.95 -0.17 3.63
N GLN A 45 -3.27 0.35 2.62
CA GLN A 45 -3.45 0.05 1.20
C GLN A 45 -2.71 -1.21 0.79
N VAL A 46 -3.04 -2.33 1.41
CA VAL A 46 -2.55 -3.65 1.03
C VAL A 46 -3.67 -4.38 0.32
N ALA A 47 -3.34 -5.09 -0.76
CA ALA A 47 -4.32 -5.93 -1.44
C ALA A 47 -4.73 -7.09 -0.54
N SER A 48 -5.99 -7.45 -0.57
CA SER A 48 -6.56 -8.62 0.10
C SER A 48 -7.34 -9.47 -0.90
N SER A 49 -7.40 -10.77 -0.67
CA SER A 49 -8.20 -11.65 -1.51
C SER A 49 -9.41 -12.19 -0.75
N ASP A 50 -10.57 -12.17 -1.40
CA ASP A 50 -11.77 -12.81 -0.93
C ASP A 50 -11.70 -14.30 -1.31
N LEU A 51 -11.77 -15.17 -0.28
CA LEU A 51 -11.64 -16.61 -0.45
C LEU A 51 -12.85 -17.24 -1.17
N GLU A 52 -14.02 -16.63 -1.06
CA GLU A 52 -15.26 -17.15 -1.66
C GLU A 52 -15.31 -16.85 -3.17
N LEU A 53 -14.73 -15.71 -3.58
CA LEU A 53 -14.70 -15.28 -4.98
C LEU A 53 -13.46 -15.76 -5.74
N CYS A 54 -12.42 -16.20 -5.01
CA CYS A 54 -11.16 -16.58 -5.60
C CYS A 54 -11.23 -17.97 -6.27
N VAL A 55 -11.04 -18.02 -7.59
CA VAL A 55 -10.99 -19.26 -8.38
C VAL A 55 -9.57 -19.78 -8.63
N ALA A 56 -8.58 -19.27 -7.93
CA ALA A 56 -7.16 -19.67 -8.03
C ALA A 56 -6.59 -19.64 -9.46
N CYS A 57 -7.02 -18.70 -10.29
CA CYS A 57 -6.60 -18.62 -11.70
C CYS A 57 -5.12 -18.20 -11.91
N GLY A 58 -4.45 -17.66 -10.88
CA GLY A 58 -3.02 -17.29 -10.93
C GLY A 58 -2.70 -15.95 -11.61
N VAL A 59 -3.67 -15.25 -12.16
CA VAL A 59 -3.45 -13.96 -12.85
C VAL A 59 -2.81 -12.93 -11.92
N CYS A 60 -3.31 -12.83 -10.69
CA CYS A 60 -2.79 -11.88 -9.70
C CYS A 60 -1.33 -12.16 -9.28
N GLU A 61 -0.90 -13.42 -9.28
CA GLU A 61 0.49 -13.81 -9.00
C GLU A 61 1.41 -13.38 -10.13
N THR A 62 1.02 -13.63 -11.39
CA THR A 62 1.81 -13.26 -12.57
C THR A 62 1.82 -11.75 -12.82
N ALA A 63 0.74 -11.06 -12.49
CA ALA A 63 0.60 -9.62 -12.66
C ALA A 63 1.35 -8.80 -11.58
N CYS A 64 1.72 -9.41 -10.45
CA CYS A 64 2.35 -8.68 -9.36
C CYS A 64 3.85 -8.40 -9.61
N PRO A 65 4.25 -7.14 -9.86
CA PRO A 65 5.65 -6.81 -10.13
C PRO A 65 6.57 -6.94 -8.91
N GLN A 66 5.98 -7.01 -7.71
CA GLN A 66 6.72 -7.15 -6.46
C GLN A 66 6.80 -8.61 -5.96
N GLY A 67 6.07 -9.54 -6.58
CA GLY A 67 5.99 -10.92 -6.10
C GLY A 67 5.31 -11.06 -4.73
N ALA A 68 4.45 -10.11 -4.38
CA ALA A 68 3.74 -10.09 -3.10
C ALA A 68 2.54 -11.05 -3.05
N VAL A 69 2.11 -11.57 -4.18
CA VAL A 69 0.94 -12.46 -4.29
C VAL A 69 1.43 -13.86 -4.62
N ARG A 70 0.89 -14.85 -3.93
CA ARG A 70 1.18 -16.27 -4.17
C ARG A 70 -0.11 -17.08 -4.13
N LEU A 71 -0.15 -18.16 -4.90
CA LEU A 71 -1.21 -19.16 -4.79
C LEU A 71 -0.86 -20.21 -3.74
N THR A 72 -1.83 -20.56 -2.92
CA THR A 72 -1.72 -21.75 -2.05
C THR A 72 -1.95 -23.01 -2.88
N ALA A 73 -1.24 -24.10 -2.55
CA ALA A 73 -1.43 -25.40 -3.18
C ALA A 73 -2.41 -26.25 -2.37
N GLY A 74 -3.29 -27.00 -3.04
CA GLY A 74 -4.17 -27.98 -2.41
C GLY A 74 -5.67 -27.74 -2.68
N ALA A 75 -6.50 -28.56 -2.04
CA ALA A 75 -7.96 -28.40 -2.09
C ALA A 75 -8.35 -27.10 -1.38
N GLY A 76 -8.94 -26.14 -2.14
CA GLY A 76 -9.21 -24.79 -1.65
C GLY A 76 -8.08 -23.79 -1.97
N ALA A 77 -7.34 -24.00 -3.06
CA ALA A 77 -6.33 -23.07 -3.53
C ALA A 77 -6.90 -21.66 -3.68
N HIS A 78 -6.20 -20.68 -3.14
CA HIS A 78 -6.56 -19.26 -3.20
C HIS A 78 -5.31 -18.40 -3.24
N SER A 79 -5.46 -17.14 -3.59
CA SER A 79 -4.35 -16.19 -3.56
C SER A 79 -4.14 -15.63 -2.15
N VAL A 80 -2.88 -15.59 -1.73
CA VAL A 80 -2.43 -14.97 -0.47
C VAL A 80 -1.52 -13.80 -0.80
N VAL A 81 -1.71 -12.69 -0.13
CA VAL A 81 -0.90 -11.49 -0.29
C VAL A 81 0.01 -11.33 0.92
N ASP A 82 1.30 -11.13 0.67
CA ASP A 82 2.25 -10.76 1.71
C ASP A 82 2.21 -9.24 1.94
N PRO A 83 1.71 -8.77 3.09
CA PRO A 83 1.57 -7.34 3.35
C PRO A 83 2.92 -6.61 3.49
N SER A 84 4.00 -7.33 3.79
CA SER A 84 5.33 -6.74 3.93
C SER A 84 5.96 -6.38 2.57
N ILE A 85 5.61 -7.12 1.53
CA ILE A 85 6.12 -6.94 0.16
C ILE A 85 5.15 -6.09 -0.67
N CYS A 86 3.84 -6.15 -0.38
CA CYS A 86 2.81 -5.44 -1.11
C CYS A 86 3.00 -3.92 -1.06
N ARG A 87 2.97 -3.28 -2.23
CA ARG A 87 3.09 -1.82 -2.39
C ARG A 87 1.76 -1.12 -2.62
N GLY A 88 0.65 -1.83 -2.62
CA GLY A 88 -0.68 -1.26 -2.83
C GLY A 88 -0.86 -0.63 -4.22
N CYS A 89 -0.23 -1.18 -5.25
CA CYS A 89 -0.31 -0.62 -6.61
C CYS A 89 -1.64 -0.90 -7.32
N GLY A 90 -2.44 -1.86 -6.85
CA GLY A 90 -3.76 -2.19 -7.37
C GLY A 90 -3.79 -3.05 -8.65
N ILE A 91 -2.65 -3.37 -9.27
CA ILE A 91 -2.61 -4.14 -10.52
C ILE A 91 -3.32 -5.48 -10.38
N CYS A 92 -3.07 -6.21 -9.27
CA CYS A 92 -3.72 -7.49 -9.02
C CYS A 92 -5.24 -7.39 -8.87
N ALA A 93 -5.75 -6.27 -8.36
CA ALA A 93 -7.19 -6.02 -8.25
C ALA A 93 -7.80 -5.70 -9.63
N ALA A 94 -7.11 -4.91 -10.45
CA ALA A 94 -7.55 -4.55 -11.79
C ALA A 94 -7.57 -5.75 -12.76
N GLU A 95 -6.62 -6.66 -12.63
CA GLU A 95 -6.48 -7.86 -13.48
C GLU A 95 -7.33 -9.06 -12.99
N CYS A 96 -7.94 -8.98 -11.81
CA CYS A 96 -8.70 -10.09 -11.26
C CYS A 96 -10.04 -10.28 -11.98
N PRO A 97 -10.28 -11.39 -12.71
CA PRO A 97 -11.49 -11.57 -13.50
C PRO A 97 -12.74 -11.79 -12.65
N THR A 98 -12.59 -12.23 -11.41
CA THR A 98 -13.71 -12.49 -10.48
C THR A 98 -13.93 -11.36 -9.48
N GLY A 99 -13.07 -10.33 -9.47
CA GLY A 99 -13.12 -9.27 -8.45
C GLY A 99 -12.76 -9.73 -7.04
N ALA A 100 -12.19 -10.93 -6.90
CA ALA A 100 -11.78 -11.46 -5.61
C ALA A 100 -10.64 -10.67 -4.96
N MET A 101 -9.81 -10.00 -5.75
CA MET A 101 -8.74 -9.14 -5.25
C MET A 101 -9.24 -7.73 -5.05
N GLN A 102 -9.13 -7.24 -3.83
CA GLN A 102 -9.51 -5.87 -3.47
C GLN A 102 -8.32 -5.14 -2.86
N LEU A 103 -8.29 -3.83 -3.00
CA LEU A 103 -7.28 -2.98 -2.38
C LEU A 103 -7.90 -2.29 -1.16
N GLY A 104 -7.28 -2.44 0.00
CA GLY A 104 -7.74 -1.79 1.23
C GLY A 104 -7.82 -0.26 1.06
N GLY A 105 -8.91 0.35 1.48
CA GLY A 105 -9.19 1.77 1.28
C GLY A 105 -9.76 2.15 -0.09
N PHE A 106 -9.94 1.18 -1.01
CA PHE A 106 -10.48 1.38 -2.35
C PHE A 106 -11.49 0.29 -2.74
N SER A 107 -12.15 -0.33 -1.76
CA SER A 107 -13.27 -1.22 -2.06
C SER A 107 -14.47 -0.40 -2.57
N ASP A 108 -15.31 -1.01 -3.41
CA ASP A 108 -16.48 -0.34 -3.97
C ASP A 108 -17.37 0.26 -2.87
N ALA A 109 -17.52 -0.43 -1.74
CA ALA A 109 -18.28 0.05 -0.60
C ALA A 109 -17.68 1.30 0.05
N GLU A 110 -16.36 1.36 0.16
CA GLU A 110 -15.64 2.53 0.72
C GLU A 110 -15.71 3.72 -0.24
N LEU A 111 -15.54 3.49 -1.54
CA LEU A 111 -15.65 4.53 -2.56
C LEU A 111 -17.07 5.13 -2.64
N ILE A 112 -18.10 4.28 -2.55
CA ILE A 112 -19.49 4.71 -2.51
C ILE A 112 -19.77 5.50 -1.23
N ALA A 113 -19.25 5.05 -0.08
CA ALA A 113 -19.42 5.75 1.19
C ALA A 113 -18.78 7.15 1.17
N GLU A 114 -17.58 7.28 0.60
CA GLU A 114 -16.93 8.59 0.42
C GLU A 114 -17.70 9.49 -0.54
N ALA A 115 -18.18 8.95 -1.67
CA ALA A 115 -18.94 9.70 -2.66
C ALA A 115 -20.29 10.19 -2.11
N THR A 116 -20.91 9.46 -1.17
CA THR A 116 -22.20 9.83 -0.56
C THR A 116 -22.04 10.73 0.67
N ALA A 117 -20.86 10.80 1.27
CA ALA A 117 -20.56 11.67 2.41
C ALA A 117 -20.26 13.14 2.02
N SER A 118 -20.16 13.45 0.73
CA SER A 118 -19.96 14.80 0.16
C SER A 118 -21.27 15.46 -0.14
#